data_761281425ced2ce249a4fe55ded2c620
#
_entry.id   761281425ced2ce249a4fe55ded2c620
#
_cell.length_a   1.000
_cell.length_b   1.000
_cell.length_c   1.000
_cell.angle_alpha   90.00
_cell.angle_beta   90.00
_cell.angle_gamma   90.00
#
_symmetry.space_group_name_H-M   'P 1'
#
loop_
_entity.id
_entity.type
_entity.pdbx_description
1 polymer ?
#
loop_
_entity_poly.entity_id
_entity_poly.type
_entity_poly.pdbx_seq_one_letter_code
_entity_poly.pdbx_strand_id
1 'polypeptide(L)'
;MAIDVPEFIKNNAQRGLDYLADGFGGDGLTEGTKRAAREMAAGNISEDKVRKMAPWFARHKADGQAPQNKDSSDPGYPGAGLVAWLLWGGNANFDDAAQDWAQRQIDNLNNEKDRKSVV
;
A
#
# COMPACT_ATOMS: atom_id res chain seq x y z
N MET A 1 16.79 3.02 -6.57
CA MET A 1 17.08 3.37 -5.16
C MET A 1 15.94 2.90 -4.27
N ALA A 2 16.26 2.21 -3.17
CA ALA A 2 15.25 1.78 -2.22
C ALA A 2 14.91 2.91 -1.26
N ILE A 3 13.63 3.01 -0.91
CA ILE A 3 13.11 4.04 -0.01
C ILE A 3 12.63 3.33 1.25
N ASP A 4 13.11 3.77 2.41
CA ASP A 4 12.68 3.22 3.70
C ASP A 4 11.24 3.57 3.96
N VAL A 5 10.45 2.58 4.41
CA VAL A 5 9.05 2.80 4.76
C VAL A 5 8.88 2.88 6.28
N PRO A 6 7.88 3.66 6.74
CA PRO A 6 7.61 3.76 8.17
C PRO A 6 7.01 2.46 8.72
N GLU A 7 7.05 2.32 10.03
CA GLU A 7 6.63 1.11 10.72
C GLU A 7 5.18 0.73 10.39
N PHE A 8 4.28 1.72 10.29
CA PHE A 8 2.88 1.40 10.02
C PHE A 8 2.69 0.78 8.63
N ILE A 9 3.47 1.20 7.63
CA ILE A 9 3.42 0.61 6.28
C ILE A 9 3.98 -0.82 6.30
N LYS A 10 5.10 -1.04 7.01
CA LYS A 10 5.68 -2.39 7.19
C LYS A 10 4.63 -3.32 7.78
N ASN A 11 3.98 -2.89 8.84
CA ASN A 11 3.00 -3.71 9.56
C ASN A 11 1.77 -3.99 8.70
N ASN A 12 1.30 -2.99 7.94
CA ASN A 12 0.16 -3.17 7.04
C ASN A 12 0.47 -4.17 5.94
N ALA A 13 1.63 -4.04 5.30
CA ALA A 13 2.05 -4.97 4.26
C ALA A 13 2.17 -6.41 4.81
N GLN A 14 2.74 -6.55 5.99
CA GLN A 14 2.86 -7.86 6.64
C GLN A 14 1.49 -8.47 6.92
N ARG A 15 0.55 -7.65 7.41
CA ARG A 15 -0.81 -8.11 7.67
C ARG A 15 -1.49 -8.60 6.38
N GLY A 16 -1.30 -7.86 5.27
CA GLY A 16 -1.82 -8.28 3.97
C GLY A 16 -1.23 -9.61 3.51
N LEU A 17 0.09 -9.78 3.71
CA LEU A 17 0.77 -11.04 3.38
C LEU A 17 0.27 -12.21 4.25
N ASP A 18 -0.02 -11.95 5.52
CA ASP A 18 -0.57 -12.96 6.43
C ASP A 18 -1.96 -13.41 5.97
N TYR A 19 -2.81 -12.47 5.53
CA TYR A 19 -4.11 -12.81 4.96
C TYR A 19 -3.96 -13.65 3.68
N LEU A 20 -3.00 -13.31 2.82
CA LEU A 20 -2.73 -14.12 1.62
C LEU A 20 -2.33 -15.54 1.99
N ALA A 21 -1.47 -15.70 3.00
CA ALA A 21 -1.05 -17.02 3.47
C ALA A 21 -2.23 -17.84 3.98
N ASP A 22 -3.26 -17.18 4.53
CA ASP A 22 -4.47 -17.80 5.03
C ASP A 22 -5.53 -18.05 3.95
N GLY A 23 -5.21 -17.72 2.68
CA GLY A 23 -6.10 -18.00 1.56
C GLY A 23 -7.03 -16.86 1.15
N PHE A 24 -6.85 -15.66 1.71
CA PHE A 24 -7.65 -14.48 1.34
C PHE A 24 -6.97 -13.70 0.21
N GLY A 25 -7.70 -12.77 -0.39
CA GLY A 25 -7.12 -11.81 -1.33
C GLY A 25 -7.61 -11.86 -2.76
N GLY A 26 -8.34 -12.90 -3.14
CA GLY A 26 -8.92 -13.01 -4.48
C GLY A 26 -7.89 -13.24 -5.58
N ASP A 27 -8.36 -13.27 -6.83
CA ASP A 27 -7.55 -13.68 -8.00
C ASP A 27 -6.91 -12.50 -8.73
N GLY A 28 -7.22 -11.26 -8.35
CA GLY A 28 -6.78 -10.07 -9.07
C GLY A 28 -5.39 -9.55 -8.71
N LEU A 29 -4.71 -10.20 -7.76
CA LEU A 29 -3.40 -9.73 -7.28
C LEU A 29 -2.27 -10.23 -8.19
N THR A 30 -1.44 -9.29 -8.65
CA THR A 30 -0.29 -9.62 -9.50
C THR A 30 0.90 -10.06 -8.65
N GLU A 31 1.83 -10.79 -9.26
CA GLU A 31 3.09 -11.15 -8.60
C GLU A 31 3.91 -9.91 -8.25
N GLY A 32 3.83 -8.85 -9.07
CA GLY A 32 4.51 -7.58 -8.78
C GLY A 32 4.00 -6.94 -7.49
N THR A 33 2.67 -6.95 -7.27
CA THR A 33 2.08 -6.43 -6.03
C THR A 33 2.53 -7.23 -4.82
N LYS A 34 2.53 -8.56 -4.92
CA LYS A 34 2.96 -9.44 -3.83
C LYS A 34 4.43 -9.23 -3.50
N ARG A 35 5.28 -9.10 -4.53
CA ARG A 35 6.72 -8.84 -4.34
C ARG A 35 6.95 -7.51 -3.64
N ALA A 36 6.27 -6.46 -4.09
CA ALA A 36 6.39 -5.14 -3.47
C ALA A 36 5.93 -5.17 -2.01
N ALA A 37 4.87 -5.92 -1.70
CA ALA A 37 4.41 -6.07 -0.32
C ALA A 37 5.46 -6.74 0.56
N ARG A 38 6.16 -7.75 0.04
CA ARG A 38 7.25 -8.40 0.76
C ARG A 38 8.41 -7.42 1.02
N GLU A 39 8.71 -6.57 0.05
CA GLU A 39 9.73 -5.54 0.22
C GLU A 39 9.32 -4.52 1.30
N MET A 40 8.08 -4.05 1.28
CA MET A 40 7.55 -3.15 2.31
C MET A 40 7.63 -3.78 3.70
N ALA A 41 7.24 -5.03 3.82
CA ALA A 41 7.30 -5.75 5.09
C ALA A 41 8.75 -5.89 5.59
N ALA A 42 9.70 -5.97 4.67
CA ALA A 42 11.13 -5.98 4.99
C ALA A 42 11.69 -4.59 5.29
N GLY A 43 10.95 -3.51 5.02
CA GLY A 43 11.31 -2.16 5.41
C GLY A 43 11.61 -1.16 4.32
N ASN A 44 11.52 -1.54 3.05
CA ASN A 44 11.82 -0.60 1.96
C ASN A 44 11.07 -0.95 0.68
N ILE A 45 10.97 0.01 -0.23
CA ILE A 45 10.38 -0.18 -1.56
C ILE A 45 11.11 0.64 -2.60
N SER A 46 10.85 0.33 -3.87
CA SER A 46 11.44 1.06 -4.99
C SER A 46 10.75 2.42 -5.19
N GLU A 47 11.47 3.34 -5.83
CA GLU A 47 10.93 4.62 -6.26
C GLU A 47 9.73 4.43 -7.20
N ASP A 48 9.81 3.48 -8.14
CA ASP A 48 8.70 3.18 -9.05
C ASP A 48 7.43 2.83 -8.29
N LYS A 49 7.54 2.01 -7.24
CA LYS A 49 6.39 1.62 -6.43
C LYS A 49 5.80 2.81 -5.69
N VAL A 50 6.66 3.65 -5.10
CA VAL A 50 6.20 4.86 -4.39
C VAL A 50 5.38 5.74 -5.32
N ARG A 51 5.85 5.93 -6.56
CA ARG A 51 5.14 6.78 -7.53
C ARG A 51 3.78 6.22 -7.93
N LYS A 52 3.57 4.91 -7.79
CA LYS A 52 2.30 4.25 -8.09
C LYS A 52 1.33 4.26 -6.91
N MET A 53 1.84 4.41 -5.68
CA MET A 53 1.04 4.26 -4.46
C MET A 53 -0.07 5.32 -4.34
N ALA A 54 0.28 6.61 -4.42
CA ALA A 54 -0.71 7.67 -4.21
C ALA A 54 -1.89 7.58 -5.19
N PRO A 55 -1.67 7.45 -6.51
CA PRO A 55 -2.79 7.30 -7.43
C PRO A 55 -3.56 5.98 -7.25
N TRP A 56 -2.88 4.90 -6.86
CA TRP A 56 -3.56 3.64 -6.57
C TRP A 56 -4.53 3.80 -5.39
N PHE A 57 -4.08 4.39 -4.28
CA PHE A 57 -4.93 4.64 -3.12
C PHE A 57 -6.13 5.52 -3.48
N ALA A 58 -5.90 6.56 -4.28
CA ALA A 58 -6.98 7.45 -4.71
C ALA A 58 -8.07 6.69 -5.47
N ARG A 59 -7.68 5.78 -6.38
CA ARG A 59 -8.63 4.98 -7.16
C ARG A 59 -9.40 3.96 -6.32
N HIS A 60 -8.76 3.42 -5.28
CA HIS A 60 -9.31 2.30 -4.51
C HIS A 60 -9.91 2.71 -3.16
N LYS A 61 -9.91 3.99 -2.83
CA LYS A 61 -10.44 4.50 -1.56
C LYS A 61 -11.89 4.07 -1.33
N ALA A 62 -12.70 4.09 -2.37
CA ALA A 62 -14.12 3.73 -2.27
C ALA A 62 -14.34 2.27 -1.90
N ASP A 63 -13.37 1.40 -2.11
CA ASP A 63 -13.48 -0.02 -1.75
C ASP A 63 -13.68 -0.19 -0.24
N GLY A 64 -13.23 0.78 0.56
CA GLY A 64 -13.42 0.78 2.01
C GLY A 64 -14.86 0.92 2.47
N GLN A 65 -15.79 1.28 1.57
CA GLN A 65 -17.20 1.38 1.91
C GLN A 65 -17.90 0.02 1.93
N ALA A 66 -17.35 -0.99 1.27
CA ALA A 66 -17.96 -2.31 1.23
C ALA A 66 -17.85 -2.99 2.61
N PRO A 67 -18.94 -3.61 3.12
CA PRO A 67 -18.92 -4.23 4.46
C PRO A 67 -17.81 -5.27 4.63
N GLN A 68 -17.53 -6.09 3.62
CA GLN A 68 -16.51 -7.12 3.68
C GLN A 68 -15.09 -6.52 3.84
N ASN A 69 -14.91 -5.24 3.54
CA ASN A 69 -13.62 -4.56 3.64
C ASN A 69 -13.47 -3.74 4.92
N LYS A 70 -14.54 -3.48 5.63
CA LYS A 70 -14.48 -2.62 6.82
C LYS A 70 -15.05 -3.22 8.11
N ASP A 71 -15.93 -4.21 8.00
CA ASP A 71 -16.63 -4.78 9.16
C ASP A 71 -16.12 -6.20 9.43
N SER A 72 -15.35 -6.35 10.50
CA SER A 72 -14.76 -7.64 10.87
C SER A 72 -15.81 -8.71 11.21
N SER A 73 -17.06 -8.31 11.44
CA SER A 73 -18.15 -9.25 11.69
C SER A 73 -18.86 -9.70 10.40
N ASP A 74 -18.55 -9.08 9.26
CA ASP A 74 -19.14 -9.46 7.97
C ASP A 74 -18.60 -10.84 7.56
N PRO A 75 -19.46 -11.75 7.09
CA PRO A 75 -19.00 -13.10 6.67
C PRO A 75 -17.96 -13.09 5.56
N GLY A 76 -17.91 -12.03 4.75
CA GLY A 76 -16.95 -11.90 3.66
C GLY A 76 -15.63 -11.23 4.06
N TYR A 77 -15.45 -10.88 5.33
CA TYR A 77 -14.25 -10.20 5.81
C TYR A 77 -13.10 -11.20 6.03
N PRO A 78 -11.86 -10.90 5.65
CA PRO A 78 -11.46 -9.71 4.92
C PRO A 78 -11.77 -9.85 3.42
N GLY A 79 -12.35 -8.81 2.84
CA GLY A 79 -12.59 -8.80 1.39
C GLY A 79 -11.30 -8.60 0.61
N ALA A 80 -11.35 -8.93 -0.68
CA ALA A 80 -10.19 -8.78 -1.56
C ALA A 80 -9.69 -7.33 -1.60
N GLY A 81 -10.59 -6.35 -1.51
CA GLY A 81 -10.21 -4.94 -1.49
C GLY A 81 -9.39 -4.55 -0.27
N LEU A 82 -9.76 -5.07 0.92
CA LEU A 82 -8.98 -4.83 2.13
C LEU A 82 -7.60 -5.45 2.04
N VAL A 83 -7.53 -6.69 1.59
CA VAL A 83 -6.22 -7.37 1.46
C VAL A 83 -5.32 -6.62 0.49
N ALA A 84 -5.85 -6.19 -0.66
CA ALA A 84 -5.09 -5.40 -1.62
C ALA A 84 -4.61 -4.06 -0.99
N TRP A 85 -5.50 -3.37 -0.28
CA TRP A 85 -5.18 -2.10 0.39
C TRP A 85 -4.02 -2.27 1.38
N LEU A 86 -4.05 -3.32 2.19
CA LEU A 86 -2.96 -3.63 3.13
C LEU A 86 -1.66 -3.96 2.40
N LEU A 87 -1.73 -4.73 1.32
CA LEU A 87 -0.55 -5.09 0.53
C LEU A 87 0.13 -3.87 -0.11
N TRP A 88 -0.63 -2.81 -0.36
CA TRP A 88 -0.09 -1.53 -0.81
C TRP A 88 0.38 -0.64 0.34
N GLY A 89 0.22 -1.09 1.58
CA GLY A 89 0.70 -0.39 2.76
C GLY A 89 -0.33 0.46 3.49
N GLY A 90 -1.58 0.46 3.05
CA GLY A 90 -2.65 1.27 3.63
C GLY A 90 -3.19 0.69 4.93
N ASN A 91 -3.65 1.56 5.83
CA ASN A 91 -4.26 1.17 7.09
C ASN A 91 -5.62 0.51 6.87
N ALA A 92 -5.98 -0.45 7.74
CA ALA A 92 -7.21 -1.22 7.62
C ALA A 92 -8.49 -0.38 7.64
N ASN A 93 -8.44 0.84 8.17
CA ASN A 93 -9.58 1.76 8.19
C ASN A 93 -9.71 2.59 6.90
N PHE A 94 -8.88 2.33 5.89
CA PHE A 94 -8.88 3.05 4.61
C PHE A 94 -8.68 4.57 4.79
N ASP A 95 -7.86 4.97 5.76
CA ASP A 95 -7.49 6.38 5.91
C ASP A 95 -6.45 6.79 4.84
N ASP A 96 -6.04 8.04 4.86
CA ASP A 96 -5.13 8.59 3.86
C ASP A 96 -3.65 8.55 4.27
N ALA A 97 -3.32 7.91 5.39
CA ALA A 97 -1.96 7.98 5.95
C ALA A 97 -0.88 7.49 4.97
N ALA A 98 -1.09 6.33 4.35
CA ALA A 98 -0.11 5.79 3.41
C ALA A 98 -0.08 6.58 2.10
N GLN A 99 -1.24 7.04 1.62
CA GLN A 99 -1.33 7.90 0.44
C GLN A 99 -0.55 9.19 0.66
N ASP A 100 -0.73 9.83 1.81
CA ASP A 100 -0.05 11.08 2.16
C ASP A 100 1.47 10.86 2.29
N TRP A 101 1.87 9.75 2.90
CA TRP A 101 3.29 9.41 3.00
C TRP A 101 3.90 9.27 1.61
N ALA A 102 3.24 8.52 0.72
CA ALA A 102 3.73 8.31 -0.64
C ALA A 102 3.84 9.63 -1.40
N GLN A 103 2.84 10.51 -1.24
CA GLN A 103 2.86 11.82 -1.90
C GLN A 103 4.03 12.66 -1.40
N ARG A 104 4.32 12.65 -0.10
CA ARG A 104 5.49 13.37 0.45
C ARG A 104 6.80 12.83 -0.13
N GLN A 105 6.91 11.51 -0.31
CA GLN A 105 8.11 10.94 -0.92
C GLN A 105 8.26 11.39 -2.38
N ILE A 106 7.18 11.41 -3.13
CA ILE A 106 7.19 11.89 -4.51
C ILE A 106 7.63 13.35 -4.56
N ASP A 107 7.07 14.19 -3.69
CA ASP A 107 7.43 15.61 -3.62
C ASP A 107 8.90 15.80 -3.30
N ASN A 108 9.42 15.02 -2.35
CA ASN A 108 10.84 15.08 -1.98
C ASN A 108 11.75 14.66 -3.15
N LEU A 109 11.38 13.60 -3.86
CA LEU A 109 12.12 13.13 -5.03
C LEU A 109 12.13 14.18 -6.14
N ASN A 110 10.99 14.79 -6.39
CA ASN A 110 10.87 15.83 -7.41
C ASN A 110 11.67 17.09 -7.03
N ASN A 111 11.62 17.51 -5.77
CA ASN A 111 12.38 18.66 -5.29
C ASN A 111 13.89 18.41 -5.40
N GLU A 112 14.35 17.23 -5.07
CA GLU A 112 15.77 16.87 -5.20
C GLU A 112 16.21 16.90 -6.66
N LYS A 113 15.37 16.38 -7.56
CA LYS A 113 15.62 16.38 -9.00
C LYS A 113 15.70 17.81 -9.53
N ASP A 114 14.79 18.69 -9.11
CA ASP A 114 14.78 20.10 -9.52
C ASP A 114 16.05 20.81 -9.04
N ARG A 115 16.51 20.54 -7.83
CA ARG A 115 17.76 21.11 -7.30
C ARG A 115 18.96 20.71 -8.16
N LYS A 116 19.01 19.47 -8.62
CA LYS A 116 20.09 18.98 -9.48
C LYS A 116 20.06 19.66 -10.85
N SER A 117 18.89 20.02 -11.35
CA SER A 117 18.75 20.64 -12.67
C SER A 117 19.07 22.12 -12.68
N VAL A 118 19.19 22.77 -11.54
CA VAL A 118 19.48 24.21 -11.43
C VAL A 118 20.99 24.50 -11.40
N VAL A 119 21.80 23.49 -11.28
CA VAL A 119 23.26 23.66 -11.29
C VAL A 119 23.83 23.92 -12.72
#